data_aa8469843892008b6371f65bc19b37dd
#
_entry.id   aa8469843892008b6371f65bc19b37dd
#
_cell.length_a   1.000
_cell.length_b   1.000
_cell.length_c   1.000
_cell.angle_alpha   90.00
_cell.angle_beta   90.00
_cell.angle_gamma   90.00
#
_symmetry.space_group_name_H-M   'P 1'
#
loop_
_entity.id
_entity.type
_entity.pdbx_description
1 polymer ?
#
loop_
_entity_poly.entity_id
_entity_poly.type
_entity_poly.pdbx_seq_one_letter_code
_entity_poly.pdbx_strand_id
1 'polypeptide(L)'
;MLHRVFIAINLPGDIKEKLFNFSNKYPNLPVRWVKRENIHITLSFLGNLDDNQLLDTMEIVRKVISSYNSFSVKFSKVNYGPIGKNPPRMIWAEVEENKELARLHTDLEDELFNLSSYQYKTKENRAFSAHITLGRIKSFKFRKLGQRPEIGEDINISFQVNSIDVIESNLKKTGPEYTILESISLI
;
A
#
# COMPACT_ATOMS: atom_id res chain seq x y z
N MET A 1 -7.79 14.72 -18.65
CA MET A 1 -6.40 14.22 -18.41
C MET A 1 -6.49 12.81 -17.85
N LEU A 2 -5.41 12.00 -17.89
CA LEU A 2 -5.45 10.68 -17.24
C LEU A 2 -4.62 10.73 -15.97
N HIS A 3 -5.23 10.37 -14.85
CA HIS A 3 -4.65 10.33 -13.52
C HIS A 3 -4.43 8.88 -13.10
N ARG A 4 -3.21 8.50 -12.77
CA ARG A 4 -2.95 7.18 -12.22
C ARG A 4 -3.16 7.21 -10.71
N VAL A 5 -4.23 6.59 -10.24
CA VAL A 5 -4.76 6.77 -8.87
C VAL A 5 -4.76 5.46 -8.09
N PHE A 6 -4.55 5.59 -6.79
CA PHE A 6 -4.76 4.54 -5.81
C PHE A 6 -5.26 5.13 -4.49
N ILE A 7 -5.92 4.31 -3.67
CA ILE A 7 -6.40 4.66 -2.34
C ILE A 7 -5.48 4.01 -1.32
N ALA A 8 -5.07 4.77 -0.30
CA ALA A 8 -4.10 4.29 0.68
C ALA A 8 -4.31 4.89 2.08
N ILE A 9 -3.74 4.20 3.06
CA ILE A 9 -3.48 4.73 4.40
C ILE A 9 -2.04 5.27 4.41
N ASN A 10 -1.91 6.56 4.63
CA ASN A 10 -0.62 7.19 4.86
C ASN A 10 -0.20 6.99 6.32
N LEU A 11 1.10 6.89 6.57
CA LEU A 11 1.62 6.64 7.90
C LEU A 11 2.17 7.93 8.53
N PRO A 12 2.16 8.01 9.88
CA PRO A 12 2.89 9.05 10.61
C PRO A 12 4.38 9.04 10.27
N GLY A 13 5.01 10.22 10.31
CA GLY A 13 6.39 10.40 9.89
C GLY A 13 7.40 9.57 10.69
N ASP A 14 7.19 9.41 12.00
CA ASP A 14 8.03 8.58 12.87
C ASP A 14 7.91 7.08 12.55
N ILE A 15 6.72 6.61 12.17
CA ILE A 15 6.49 5.23 11.73
C ILE A 15 7.16 4.99 10.38
N LYS A 16 7.02 5.93 9.43
CA LYS A 16 7.75 5.86 8.15
C LYS A 16 9.26 5.79 8.37
N GLU A 17 9.80 6.57 9.28
CA GLU A 17 11.23 6.57 9.60
C GLU A 17 11.69 5.21 10.15
N LYS A 18 10.95 4.65 11.13
CA LYS A 18 11.26 3.32 11.70
C LYS A 18 11.28 2.24 10.62
N LEU A 19 10.28 2.22 9.72
CA LEU A 19 10.19 1.25 8.64
C LEU A 19 11.26 1.47 7.56
N PHE A 20 11.56 2.72 7.23
CA PHE A 20 12.60 3.06 6.25
C PHE A 20 13.98 2.60 6.73
N ASN A 21 14.28 2.75 8.02
CA ASN A 21 15.55 2.36 8.62
C ASN A 21 15.82 0.84 8.56
N PHE A 22 14.79 0.02 8.30
CA PHE A 22 14.98 -1.40 8.03
C PHE A 22 15.91 -1.65 6.83
N SER A 23 15.91 -0.78 5.83
CA SER A 23 16.80 -0.86 4.66
C SER A 23 18.28 -0.87 5.04
N ASN A 24 18.65 -0.21 6.13
CA ASN A 24 20.04 -0.10 6.60
C ASN A 24 20.61 -1.44 7.09
N LYS A 25 19.75 -2.39 7.47
CA LYS A 25 20.16 -3.74 7.91
C LYS A 25 20.65 -4.60 6.74
N TYR A 26 20.27 -4.26 5.50
CA TYR A 26 20.54 -5.07 4.32
C TYR A 26 21.14 -4.24 3.16
N PRO A 27 22.29 -3.58 3.37
CA PRO A 27 22.84 -2.62 2.38
C PRO A 27 23.26 -3.32 1.08
N ASN A 28 23.66 -4.58 1.14
CA ASN A 28 24.11 -5.34 -0.02
C ASN A 28 23.02 -6.16 -0.72
N LEU A 29 21.79 -6.12 -0.20
CA LEU A 29 20.69 -6.85 -0.83
C LEU A 29 20.30 -6.17 -2.14
N PRO A 30 20.15 -6.91 -3.26
CA PRO A 30 19.79 -6.32 -4.55
C PRO A 30 18.33 -5.91 -4.59
N VAL A 31 17.98 -4.90 -3.81
CA VAL A 31 16.64 -4.33 -3.63
C VAL A 31 16.65 -2.86 -4.04
N ARG A 32 15.58 -2.42 -4.68
CA ARG A 32 15.26 -1.03 -4.79
C ARG A 32 14.32 -0.69 -3.64
N TRP A 33 14.88 -0.09 -2.60
CA TRP A 33 14.13 0.35 -1.44
C TRP A 33 13.14 1.46 -1.80
N VAL A 34 12.02 1.45 -1.15
CA VAL A 34 10.99 2.49 -1.28
C VAL A 34 11.47 3.72 -0.53
N LYS A 35 11.29 4.90 -1.11
CA LYS A 35 11.60 6.16 -0.43
C LYS A 35 10.69 6.34 0.78
N ARG A 36 11.21 6.95 1.84
CA ARG A 36 10.49 7.16 3.10
C ARG A 36 9.10 7.81 2.89
N GLU A 37 9.05 8.85 2.07
CA GLU A 37 7.81 9.57 1.74
C GLU A 37 6.76 8.68 1.07
N ASN A 38 7.19 7.65 0.36
CA ASN A 38 6.32 6.74 -0.40
C ASN A 38 5.86 5.51 0.38
N ILE A 39 6.19 5.41 1.67
CA ILE A 39 5.76 4.31 2.54
C ILE A 39 4.28 4.50 2.91
N HIS A 40 3.42 3.53 2.55
CA HIS A 40 1.98 3.56 2.77
C HIS A 40 1.39 2.14 2.76
N ILE A 41 0.17 1.95 3.26
CA ILE A 41 -0.64 0.74 3.05
C ILE A 41 -1.59 1.03 1.89
N THR A 42 -1.47 0.28 0.79
CA THR A 42 -2.42 0.40 -0.32
C THR A 42 -3.72 -0.32 0.01
N LEU A 43 -4.84 0.34 -0.14
CA LEU A 43 -6.18 -0.24 -0.04
C LEU A 43 -6.67 -0.70 -1.42
N SER A 44 -6.57 0.15 -2.43
CA SER A 44 -7.08 -0.14 -3.76
C SER A 44 -6.27 0.54 -4.84
N PHE A 45 -5.86 -0.21 -5.87
CA PHE A 45 -5.28 0.35 -7.10
C PHE A 45 -6.37 0.57 -8.13
N LEU A 46 -6.54 1.81 -8.60
CA LEU A 46 -7.59 2.19 -9.54
C LEU A 46 -7.10 2.28 -10.99
N GLY A 47 -5.80 2.41 -11.17
CA GLY A 47 -5.22 2.58 -12.50
C GLY A 47 -5.36 4.00 -13.02
N ASN A 48 -5.57 4.13 -14.34
CA ASN A 48 -5.73 5.43 -14.98
C ASN A 48 -7.20 5.83 -15.01
N LEU A 49 -7.51 6.96 -14.44
CA LEU A 49 -8.85 7.57 -14.39
C LEU A 49 -8.86 8.86 -15.18
N ASP A 50 -9.96 9.16 -15.85
CA ASP A 50 -10.22 10.51 -16.35
C ASP A 50 -10.72 11.45 -15.23
N ASP A 51 -10.89 12.72 -15.56
CA ASP A 51 -11.27 13.75 -14.57
C ASP A 51 -12.64 13.43 -13.91
N ASN A 52 -13.61 12.92 -14.66
CA ASN A 52 -14.92 12.55 -14.12
C ASN A 52 -14.85 11.32 -13.22
N GLN A 53 -14.16 10.28 -13.66
CA GLN A 53 -13.93 9.07 -12.87
C GLN A 53 -13.19 9.38 -11.57
N LEU A 54 -12.26 10.33 -11.59
CA LEU A 54 -11.56 10.78 -10.40
C LEU A 54 -12.51 11.46 -9.40
N LEU A 55 -13.39 12.34 -9.87
CA LEU A 55 -14.38 13.01 -9.03
C LEU A 55 -15.36 12.01 -8.41
N ASP A 56 -15.89 11.08 -9.22
CA ASP A 56 -16.76 9.99 -8.76
C ASP A 56 -16.06 9.13 -7.69
N THR A 57 -14.77 8.83 -7.90
CA THR A 57 -13.97 8.09 -6.92
C THR A 57 -13.89 8.83 -5.59
N MET A 58 -13.57 10.12 -5.62
CA MET A 58 -13.47 10.93 -4.40
C MET A 58 -14.79 10.96 -3.63
N GLU A 59 -15.92 11.08 -4.35
CA GLU A 59 -17.26 11.06 -3.75
C GLU A 59 -17.55 9.73 -3.05
N ILE A 60 -17.23 8.60 -3.70
CA ILE A 60 -17.39 7.27 -3.10
C ILE A 60 -16.51 7.12 -1.87
N VAL A 61 -15.24 7.49 -1.95
CA VAL A 61 -14.34 7.37 -0.80
C VAL A 61 -14.87 8.17 0.38
N ARG A 62 -15.35 9.42 0.16
CA ARG A 62 -15.99 10.23 1.22
C ARG A 62 -17.21 9.53 1.81
N LYS A 63 -18.09 8.98 0.96
CA LYS A 63 -19.30 8.26 1.37
C LYS A 63 -18.96 7.06 2.26
N VAL A 64 -18.02 6.23 1.85
CA VAL A 64 -17.60 5.04 2.63
C VAL A 64 -16.95 5.47 3.94
N ILE A 65 -15.98 6.39 3.88
CA ILE A 65 -15.19 6.79 5.05
C ILE A 65 -16.05 7.47 6.13
N SER A 66 -17.11 8.17 5.75
CA SER A 66 -18.03 8.82 6.70
C SER A 66 -18.72 7.87 7.68
N SER A 67 -18.65 6.57 7.48
CA SER A 67 -19.21 5.54 8.37
C SER A 67 -18.16 4.83 9.23
N TYR A 68 -16.90 5.25 9.17
CA TYR A 68 -15.80 4.61 9.88
C TYR A 68 -15.21 5.51 10.97
N ASN A 69 -15.05 4.93 12.16
CA ASN A 69 -14.25 5.55 13.24
C ASN A 69 -12.76 5.28 13.01
N SER A 70 -11.91 6.12 13.61
CA SER A 70 -10.48 5.88 13.68
C SER A 70 -10.17 4.54 14.34
N PHE A 71 -9.21 3.78 13.81
CA PHE A 71 -8.83 2.45 14.30
C PHE A 71 -7.32 2.27 14.31
N SER A 72 -6.85 1.34 15.12
CA SER A 72 -5.43 1.04 15.24
C SER A 72 -5.00 -0.07 14.28
N VAL A 73 -3.84 0.11 13.66
CA VAL A 73 -3.18 -0.90 12.83
C VAL A 73 -1.85 -1.27 13.47
N LYS A 74 -1.53 -2.58 13.50
CA LYS A 74 -0.29 -3.10 14.03
C LYS A 74 0.44 -3.92 12.95
N PHE A 75 1.76 -3.77 12.90
CA PHE A 75 2.63 -4.59 12.05
C PHE A 75 3.20 -5.75 12.86
N SER A 76 3.21 -6.93 12.25
CA SER A 76 3.70 -8.15 12.87
C SER A 76 5.15 -8.44 12.50
N LYS A 77 5.48 -8.39 11.21
CA LYS A 77 6.71 -8.97 10.70
C LYS A 77 7.17 -8.29 9.42
N VAL A 78 8.49 -8.23 9.23
CA VAL A 78 9.08 -7.94 7.93
C VAL A 78 9.51 -9.25 7.27
N ASN A 79 9.02 -9.47 6.04
CA ASN A 79 9.23 -10.71 5.31
C ASN A 79 9.43 -10.49 3.81
N TYR A 80 9.86 -11.56 3.14
CA TYR A 80 9.78 -11.63 1.68
C TYR A 80 8.33 -11.74 1.22
N GLY A 81 7.97 -10.96 0.20
CA GLY A 81 6.63 -10.95 -0.38
C GLY A 81 6.61 -11.17 -1.91
N PRO A 82 5.47 -11.55 -2.48
CA PRO A 82 4.30 -12.11 -1.80
C PRO A 82 4.60 -13.47 -1.18
N ILE A 83 3.88 -13.79 -0.09
CA ILE A 83 4.03 -15.09 0.59
C ILE A 83 3.82 -16.24 -0.40
N GLY A 84 4.67 -17.28 -0.32
CA GLY A 84 4.62 -18.45 -1.21
C GLY A 84 5.21 -18.24 -2.61
N LYS A 85 5.69 -17.05 -2.97
CA LYS A 85 6.41 -16.82 -4.24
C LYS A 85 7.90 -17.08 -4.11
N ASN A 86 8.41 -17.96 -5.00
CA ASN A 86 9.86 -18.23 -5.12
C ASN A 86 10.30 -18.08 -6.59
N PRO A 87 11.22 -17.18 -6.94
CA PRO A 87 11.86 -16.22 -6.02
C PRO A 87 10.88 -15.11 -5.57
N PRO A 88 11.12 -14.55 -4.38
CA PRO A 88 10.32 -13.44 -3.88
C PRO A 88 10.53 -12.18 -4.76
N ARG A 89 9.55 -11.28 -4.75
CA ARG A 89 9.58 -10.07 -5.57
C ARG A 89 9.75 -8.80 -4.78
N MET A 90 9.39 -8.84 -3.51
CA MET A 90 9.34 -7.67 -2.64
C MET A 90 9.79 -8.02 -1.22
N ILE A 91 10.05 -7.00 -0.44
CA ILE A 91 10.14 -7.05 1.01
C ILE A 91 8.94 -6.29 1.54
N TRP A 92 8.19 -6.93 2.43
CA TRP A 92 6.96 -6.41 3.02
C TRP A 92 7.09 -6.23 4.53
N ALA A 93 6.46 -5.19 5.07
CA ALA A 93 6.00 -5.17 6.45
C ALA A 93 4.55 -5.62 6.46
N GLU A 94 4.28 -6.72 7.12
CA GLU A 94 2.96 -7.36 7.19
C GLU A 94 2.13 -6.68 8.29
N VAL A 95 0.87 -6.42 7.99
CA VAL A 95 -0.11 -5.93 8.96
C VAL A 95 -0.75 -7.15 9.65
N GLU A 96 -0.88 -7.10 10.97
CA GLU A 96 -1.67 -8.08 11.72
C GLU A 96 -3.12 -8.09 11.22
N GLU A 97 -3.80 -9.23 11.37
CA GLU A 97 -5.20 -9.34 11.00
C GLU A 97 -6.03 -8.26 11.72
N ASN A 98 -6.77 -7.48 10.94
CA ASN A 98 -7.54 -6.35 11.42
C ASN A 98 -8.89 -6.30 10.73
N LYS A 99 -9.95 -6.50 11.50
CA LYS A 99 -11.33 -6.61 11.00
C LYS A 99 -11.84 -5.30 10.41
N GLU A 100 -11.51 -4.16 11.04
CA GLU A 100 -11.90 -2.84 10.58
C GLU A 100 -11.25 -2.52 9.23
N LEU A 101 -9.96 -2.80 9.11
CA LEU A 101 -9.21 -2.61 7.86
C LEU A 101 -9.73 -3.53 6.74
N ALA A 102 -10.03 -4.79 7.05
CA ALA A 102 -10.57 -5.74 6.08
C ALA A 102 -11.96 -5.32 5.62
N ARG A 103 -12.82 -4.87 6.54
CA ARG A 103 -14.16 -4.35 6.23
C ARG A 103 -14.07 -3.08 5.37
N LEU A 104 -13.22 -2.12 5.77
CA LEU A 104 -13.01 -0.89 5.02
C LEU A 104 -12.58 -1.18 3.57
N HIS A 105 -11.62 -2.10 3.39
CA HIS A 105 -11.20 -2.53 2.06
C HIS A 105 -12.38 -3.11 1.26
N THR A 106 -13.18 -3.99 1.86
CA THR A 106 -14.32 -4.63 1.18
C THR A 106 -15.36 -3.61 0.77
N ASP A 107 -15.76 -2.71 1.69
CA ASP A 107 -16.76 -1.69 1.43
C ASP A 107 -16.31 -0.72 0.32
N LEU A 108 -15.01 -0.34 0.32
CA LEU A 108 -14.42 0.48 -0.75
C LEU A 108 -14.45 -0.27 -2.10
N GLU A 109 -14.03 -1.54 -2.14
CA GLU A 109 -14.01 -2.33 -3.37
C GLU A 109 -15.42 -2.54 -3.93
N ASP A 110 -16.41 -2.81 -3.09
CA ASP A 110 -17.79 -3.04 -3.51
C ASP A 110 -18.44 -1.75 -4.06
N GLU A 111 -18.26 -0.62 -3.39
CA GLU A 111 -18.80 0.66 -3.87
C GLU A 111 -18.10 1.13 -5.16
N LEU A 112 -16.78 0.97 -5.26
CA LEU A 112 -16.02 1.30 -6.47
C LEU A 112 -16.37 0.39 -7.65
N PHE A 113 -16.64 -0.90 -7.39
CA PHE A 113 -17.04 -1.84 -8.43
C PHE A 113 -18.42 -1.52 -9.00
N ASN A 114 -19.34 -1.01 -8.17
CA ASN A 114 -20.69 -0.64 -8.57
C ASN A 114 -20.77 0.64 -9.43
N LEU A 115 -19.67 1.40 -9.54
CA LEU A 115 -19.62 2.52 -10.47
C LEU A 115 -19.67 2.01 -11.92
N SER A 116 -20.73 2.39 -12.65
CA SER A 116 -20.92 2.07 -14.06
C SER A 116 -19.79 2.56 -14.97
N SER A 117 -19.06 3.58 -14.53
CA SER A 117 -17.89 4.15 -15.23
C SER A 117 -16.61 3.31 -15.08
N TYR A 118 -16.58 2.35 -14.16
CA TYR A 118 -15.42 1.49 -13.88
C TYR A 118 -15.45 0.18 -14.67
N GLN A 119 -15.42 0.24 -15.99
CA GLN A 119 -15.36 -0.96 -16.86
C GLN A 119 -14.03 -1.73 -16.77
N TYR A 120 -13.06 -1.28 -15.95
CA TYR A 120 -11.68 -1.77 -15.98
C TYR A 120 -11.25 -2.57 -14.76
N LYS A 121 -12.06 -2.68 -13.74
CA LYS A 121 -11.71 -3.43 -12.54
C LYS A 121 -12.39 -4.78 -12.53
N THR A 122 -11.66 -5.83 -12.85
CA THR A 122 -12.08 -7.17 -12.44
C THR A 122 -11.88 -7.28 -10.94
N LYS A 123 -12.94 -7.65 -10.22
CA LYS A 123 -12.86 -7.92 -8.77
C LYS A 123 -11.69 -8.87 -8.53
N GLU A 124 -10.68 -8.46 -7.78
CA GLU A 124 -9.56 -9.35 -7.47
C GLU A 124 -10.05 -10.51 -6.61
N ASN A 125 -9.96 -11.73 -7.15
CA ASN A 125 -10.35 -12.97 -6.43
C ASN A 125 -9.36 -13.36 -5.31
N ARG A 126 -8.38 -12.52 -4.99
CA ARG A 126 -7.42 -12.76 -3.91
C ARG A 126 -7.90 -12.11 -2.64
N ALA A 127 -7.77 -12.85 -1.54
CA ALA A 127 -7.96 -12.26 -0.22
C ALA A 127 -7.04 -11.05 -0.03
N PHE A 128 -7.60 -9.96 0.48
CA PHE A 128 -6.83 -8.76 0.82
C PHE A 128 -5.80 -9.10 1.89
N SER A 129 -4.55 -8.81 1.60
CA SER A 129 -3.44 -8.96 2.53
C SER A 129 -2.82 -7.58 2.74
N ALA A 130 -3.16 -6.94 3.83
CA ALA A 130 -2.64 -5.62 4.17
C ALA A 130 -1.12 -5.69 4.41
N HIS A 131 -0.38 -4.87 3.70
CA HIS A 131 1.07 -4.82 3.82
C HIS A 131 1.63 -3.47 3.37
N ILE A 132 2.85 -3.21 3.79
CA ILE A 132 3.67 -2.12 3.24
C ILE A 132 4.78 -2.71 2.39
N THR A 133 4.95 -2.24 1.18
CA THR A 133 6.12 -2.54 0.38
C THR A 133 7.31 -1.69 0.85
N LEU A 134 8.30 -2.32 1.47
CA LEU A 134 9.55 -1.66 1.86
C LEU A 134 10.58 -1.63 0.72
N GLY A 135 10.55 -2.63 -0.15
CA GLY A 135 11.46 -2.69 -1.28
C GLY A 135 11.06 -3.68 -2.36
N ARG A 136 11.56 -3.44 -3.57
CA ARG A 136 11.34 -4.29 -4.75
C ARG A 136 12.65 -5.00 -5.11
N ILE A 137 12.63 -6.33 -5.13
CA ILE A 137 13.79 -7.17 -5.37
C ILE A 137 14.17 -7.12 -6.86
N LYS A 138 15.45 -6.88 -7.14
CA LYS A 138 16.04 -6.97 -8.49
C LYS A 138 16.26 -8.45 -8.83
N SER A 139 15.23 -9.10 -9.37
CA SER A 139 15.14 -10.57 -9.52
C SER A 139 16.35 -11.21 -10.16
N PHE A 140 16.94 -10.59 -11.19
CA PHE A 140 18.14 -11.13 -11.86
C PHE A 140 19.35 -11.17 -10.93
N LYS A 141 19.61 -10.07 -10.19
CA LYS A 141 20.73 -10.01 -9.23
C LYS A 141 20.48 -10.91 -8.04
N PHE A 142 19.23 -10.97 -7.56
CA PHE A 142 18.84 -11.78 -6.42
C PHE A 142 19.03 -13.30 -6.68
N ARG A 143 18.72 -13.76 -7.90
CA ARG A 143 18.94 -15.17 -8.28
C ARG A 143 20.42 -15.58 -8.30
N LYS A 144 21.33 -14.61 -8.48
CA LYS A 144 22.77 -14.82 -8.52
C LYS A 144 23.44 -14.82 -7.14
N LEU A 145 22.69 -14.55 -6.06
CA LEU A 145 23.22 -14.64 -4.70
C LEU A 145 23.50 -16.10 -4.37
N GLY A 146 24.73 -16.39 -3.97
CA GLY A 146 25.13 -17.73 -3.51
C GLY A 146 24.36 -18.15 -2.23
N GLN A 147 24.17 -17.20 -1.31
CA GLN A 147 23.34 -17.37 -0.12
C GLN A 147 22.35 -16.21 -0.04
N ARG A 148 21.08 -16.51 0.13
CA ARG A 148 20.03 -15.53 0.33
C ARG A 148 19.92 -15.23 1.82
N PRO A 149 19.99 -13.95 2.23
CA PRO A 149 19.78 -13.63 3.63
C PRO A 149 18.36 -14.00 4.04
N GLU A 150 18.22 -14.54 5.23
CA GLU A 150 16.93 -14.74 5.83
C GLU A 150 16.35 -13.37 6.26
N ILE A 151 15.13 -13.08 5.83
CA ILE A 151 14.37 -11.91 6.28
C ILE A 151 13.12 -12.47 6.94
N GLY A 152 12.99 -12.24 8.22
CA GLY A 152 11.90 -12.76 9.04
C GLY A 152 11.96 -12.09 10.41
N GLU A 153 11.89 -10.74 10.44
CA GLU A 153 12.05 -9.98 11.66
C GLU A 153 10.69 -9.56 12.22
N ASP A 154 10.42 -9.96 13.45
CA ASP A 154 9.25 -9.50 14.17
C ASP A 154 9.40 -8.01 14.50
N ILE A 155 8.36 -7.26 14.23
CA ILE A 155 8.28 -5.83 14.52
C ILE A 155 7.04 -5.53 15.37
N ASN A 156 7.21 -4.67 16.36
CA ASN A 156 6.12 -4.24 17.21
C ASN A 156 5.89 -2.74 17.02
N ILE A 157 5.25 -2.42 15.90
CA ILE A 157 4.93 -1.04 15.50
C ILE A 157 3.42 -0.97 15.30
N SER A 158 2.79 0.00 15.94
CA SER A 158 1.36 0.29 15.76
C SER A 158 1.13 1.78 15.59
N PHE A 159 0.04 2.15 14.93
CA PHE A 159 -0.39 3.54 14.79
C PHE A 159 -1.90 3.62 14.60
N GLN A 160 -2.44 4.80 14.88
CA GLN A 160 -3.85 5.11 14.67
C GLN A 160 -4.06 5.57 13.23
N VAL A 161 -5.01 4.95 12.54
CA VAL A 161 -5.48 5.40 11.23
C VAL A 161 -6.56 6.44 11.45
N ASN A 162 -6.27 7.67 11.04
CA ASN A 162 -7.17 8.82 11.20
C ASN A 162 -7.68 9.36 9.87
N SER A 163 -7.09 8.96 8.75
CA SER A 163 -7.52 9.38 7.41
C SER A 163 -7.20 8.33 6.36
N ILE A 164 -7.92 8.43 5.25
CA ILE A 164 -7.69 7.69 4.02
C ILE A 164 -7.40 8.68 2.90
N ASP A 165 -6.36 8.39 2.12
CA ASP A 165 -5.89 9.28 1.07
C ASP A 165 -6.21 8.73 -0.32
N VAL A 166 -6.70 9.62 -1.20
CA VAL A 166 -6.72 9.41 -2.66
C VAL A 166 -5.44 9.99 -3.22
N ILE A 167 -4.63 9.15 -3.85
CA ILE A 167 -3.25 9.49 -4.22
C ILE A 167 -3.05 9.31 -5.72
N GLU A 168 -2.49 10.33 -6.37
CA GLU A 168 -1.99 10.25 -7.74
C GLU A 168 -0.53 9.80 -7.78
N SER A 169 -0.23 8.90 -8.72
CA SER A 169 1.13 8.35 -8.92
C SER A 169 1.72 8.83 -10.24
N ASN A 170 2.69 9.71 -10.18
CA ASN A 170 3.46 10.18 -11.33
C ASN A 170 4.74 9.36 -11.47
N LEU A 171 4.84 8.57 -12.56
CA LEU A 171 5.99 7.71 -12.80
C LEU A 171 7.13 8.53 -13.43
N LYS A 172 8.23 8.71 -12.67
CA LYS A 172 9.45 9.35 -13.15
C LYS A 172 10.60 8.36 -13.29
N LYS A 173 11.65 8.74 -14.02
CA LYS A 173 12.87 7.92 -14.18
C LYS A 173 13.51 7.59 -12.82
N THR A 174 13.38 8.47 -11.83
CA THR A 174 13.89 8.33 -10.45
C THR A 174 13.01 7.47 -9.54
N GLY A 175 11.83 7.07 -10.03
CA GLY A 175 10.82 6.33 -9.27
C GLY A 175 9.49 7.08 -9.24
N PRO A 176 8.46 6.50 -8.61
CA PRO A 176 7.17 7.16 -8.50
C PRO A 176 7.24 8.37 -7.56
N GLU A 177 6.56 9.44 -7.93
CA GLU A 177 6.23 10.56 -7.07
C GLU A 177 4.73 10.51 -6.79
N TYR A 178 4.35 10.66 -5.53
CA TYR A 178 2.98 10.59 -5.08
C TYR A 178 2.49 11.97 -4.66
N THR A 179 1.28 12.31 -5.10
CA THR A 179 0.58 13.54 -4.74
C THR A 179 -0.74 13.15 -4.10
N ILE A 180 -0.96 13.58 -2.85
CA ILE A 180 -2.26 13.40 -2.20
C ILE A 180 -3.22 14.39 -2.85
N LEU A 181 -4.24 13.85 -3.52
CA LEU A 181 -5.29 14.65 -4.16
C LEU A 181 -6.36 15.03 -3.13
N GLU A 182 -6.67 14.11 -2.22
CA GLU A 182 -7.59 14.32 -1.13
C GLU A 182 -7.24 13.43 0.06
N SER A 183 -7.40 13.96 1.28
CA SER A 183 -7.29 13.22 2.53
C SER A 183 -8.61 13.32 3.28
N ILE A 184 -9.27 12.19 3.51
CA ILE A 184 -10.59 12.10 4.13
C ILE A 184 -10.42 11.56 5.55
N SER A 185 -10.83 12.36 6.54
CA SER A 185 -10.76 11.98 7.96
C SER A 185 -11.81 10.94 8.33
N LEU A 186 -11.41 9.97 9.14
CA LEU A 186 -12.30 9.08 9.87
C LEU A 186 -12.92 9.84 11.05
N ILE A 187 -14.05 9.33 11.56
CA ILE A 187 -14.75 9.91 12.73
C ILE A 187 -13.94 9.65 14.01
#